data_46d8981ecfb24ab84965de4d2cb1601c
#
_entry.id   46d8981ecfb24ab84965de4d2cb1601c
#
_cell.length_a   1.000
_cell.length_b   1.000
_cell.length_c   1.000
_cell.angle_alpha   90.00
_cell.angle_beta   90.00
_cell.angle_gamma   90.00
#
_symmetry.space_group_name_H-M   'P 1'
#
loop_
_entity.id
_entity.type
_entity.pdbx_description
1 polymer ?
#
loop_
_entity_poly.entity_id
_entity_poly.type
_entity_poly.pdbx_seq_one_letter_code
_entity_poly.pdbx_strand_id
1 'polypeptide(L)'
;MGHLRFLQVSSDSAASEQIAQRLKNMEIDKDLLSHLADMAKASPRLCHSHDLRTSQADNSQRMLCALLPGTDVPIHRHPQSTETVVVLCGKLVEVIYDDGGREVERISLDPLAGKFGCVVSKGAWHTVEVLEPSVIFEAKDGGYGVDGSEVWSGVKDKTPFYNCLGDLKKNVEYLIGMERQQGAVDVSPEYIARVLNVPVEDIRRVMEEMS
;
A
#
# COMPACT_ATOMS: atom_id res chain seq x y z
N MET A 1 -26.03 50.02 -23.55
CA MET A 1 -25.84 48.71 -24.25
C MET A 1 -24.55 48.11 -23.73
N GLY A 2 -24.61 47.27 -22.74
CA GLY A 2 -23.45 46.62 -22.14
C GLY A 2 -23.43 45.14 -22.54
N HIS A 3 -22.38 44.74 -23.23
CA HIS A 3 -22.13 43.36 -23.60
C HIS A 3 -21.56 42.61 -22.38
N LEU A 4 -22.33 41.73 -21.79
CA LEU A 4 -21.83 40.68 -20.90
C LEU A 4 -21.06 39.64 -21.76
N ARG A 5 -19.75 39.55 -21.57
CA ARG A 5 -18.95 38.44 -22.07
C ARG A 5 -19.18 37.25 -21.13
N PHE A 6 -19.79 36.20 -21.64
CA PHE A 6 -19.75 34.88 -21.02
C PHE A 6 -18.30 34.36 -21.08
N LEU A 7 -17.69 34.17 -19.90
CA LEU A 7 -16.45 33.44 -19.80
C LEU A 7 -16.77 31.94 -20.01
N GLN A 8 -16.12 31.39 -21.00
CA GLN A 8 -16.18 30.00 -21.43
C GLN A 8 -15.47 29.15 -20.35
N VAL A 9 -16.25 28.41 -19.55
CA VAL A 9 -15.77 27.32 -18.68
C VAL A 9 -15.72 26.08 -19.55
N SER A 10 -14.59 25.77 -20.15
CA SER A 10 -14.43 24.59 -21.01
C SER A 10 -13.04 23.96 -20.94
N SER A 11 -12.54 23.67 -19.73
CA SER A 11 -11.32 22.85 -19.58
C SER A 11 -11.40 21.78 -18.48
N ASP A 12 -12.39 21.83 -17.59
CA ASP A 12 -12.46 20.89 -16.47
C ASP A 12 -13.23 19.60 -16.78
N SER A 13 -14.09 19.56 -17.81
CA SER A 13 -14.88 18.39 -18.13
C SER A 13 -14.03 17.27 -18.78
N ALA A 14 -13.12 17.62 -19.67
CA ALA A 14 -12.29 16.63 -20.35
C ALA A 14 -11.25 15.97 -19.40
N ALA A 15 -10.70 16.74 -18.47
CA ALA A 15 -9.81 16.21 -17.44
C ALA A 15 -10.59 15.32 -16.44
N SER A 16 -11.79 15.74 -16.05
CA SER A 16 -12.67 14.96 -15.19
C SER A 16 -13.18 13.68 -15.87
N GLU A 17 -13.49 13.75 -17.19
CA GLU A 17 -13.86 12.59 -17.99
C GLU A 17 -12.69 11.64 -18.21
N GLN A 18 -11.46 12.14 -18.44
CA GLN A 18 -10.27 11.30 -18.53
C GLN A 18 -9.92 10.62 -17.21
N ILE A 19 -10.10 11.30 -16.08
CA ILE A 19 -9.94 10.73 -14.74
C ILE A 19 -11.03 9.67 -14.48
N ALA A 20 -12.29 9.97 -14.82
CA ALA A 20 -13.41 9.02 -14.71
C ALA A 20 -13.26 7.81 -15.66
N GLN A 21 -12.67 8.01 -16.82
CA GLN A 21 -12.39 6.93 -17.79
C GLN A 21 -11.23 6.04 -17.31
N ARG A 22 -10.22 6.60 -16.64
CA ARG A 22 -9.13 5.84 -15.99
C ARG A 22 -9.61 4.95 -14.83
N LEU A 23 -10.70 5.34 -14.16
CA LEU A 23 -11.27 4.59 -13.04
C LEU A 23 -12.22 3.46 -13.47
N LYS A 24 -12.54 3.35 -14.77
CA LYS A 24 -13.56 2.39 -15.21
C LYS A 24 -13.05 1.00 -15.51
N ASN A 25 -11.86 0.85 -16.08
CA ASN A 25 -11.19 -0.43 -16.33
C ASN A 25 -9.67 -0.19 -16.41
N MET A 26 -8.90 -0.78 -15.52
CA MET A 26 -7.45 -0.74 -15.52
C MET A 26 -6.92 -2.11 -15.94
N GLU A 27 -6.03 -2.13 -16.91
CA GLU A 27 -5.31 -3.32 -17.31
C GLU A 27 -4.05 -3.49 -16.45
N ILE A 28 -3.84 -4.69 -15.93
CA ILE A 28 -2.61 -5.04 -15.22
C ILE A 28 -1.70 -5.70 -16.24
N ASP A 29 -0.86 -4.90 -16.88
CA ASP A 29 0.03 -5.29 -17.97
C ASP A 29 1.51 -5.07 -17.62
N LYS A 30 2.40 -5.40 -18.55
CA LYS A 30 3.84 -5.24 -18.37
C LYS A 30 4.26 -3.78 -18.18
N ASP A 31 3.57 -2.84 -18.79
CA ASP A 31 3.91 -1.42 -18.72
C ASP A 31 3.60 -0.90 -17.31
N LEU A 32 2.45 -1.28 -16.74
CA LEU A 32 2.12 -0.97 -15.35
C LEU A 32 3.14 -1.61 -14.39
N LEU A 33 3.47 -2.89 -14.55
CA LEU A 33 4.43 -3.56 -13.66
C LEU A 33 5.82 -2.92 -13.74
N SER A 34 6.26 -2.53 -14.93
CA SER A 34 7.53 -1.83 -15.13
C SER A 34 7.53 -0.46 -14.47
N HIS A 35 6.44 0.29 -14.60
CA HIS A 35 6.27 1.59 -13.94
C HIS A 35 6.35 1.46 -12.42
N LEU A 36 5.64 0.49 -11.83
CA LEU A 36 5.68 0.24 -10.37
C LEU A 36 7.09 -0.15 -9.90
N ALA A 37 7.81 -0.96 -10.67
CA ALA A 37 9.19 -1.32 -10.38
C ALA A 37 10.13 -0.10 -10.42
N ASP A 38 9.93 0.84 -11.34
CA ASP A 38 10.71 2.08 -11.42
C ASP A 38 10.40 3.00 -10.23
N MET A 39 9.13 3.07 -9.80
CA MET A 39 8.75 3.78 -8.57
C MET A 39 9.40 3.16 -7.33
N ALA A 40 9.46 1.82 -7.25
CA ALA A 40 10.14 1.12 -6.17
C ALA A 40 11.65 1.41 -6.14
N LYS A 41 12.33 1.50 -7.31
CA LYS A 41 13.75 1.88 -7.42
C LYS A 41 14.01 3.30 -6.91
N ALA A 42 13.08 4.22 -7.15
CA ALA A 42 13.17 5.60 -6.69
C ALA A 42 12.85 5.75 -5.19
N SER A 43 12.25 4.74 -4.58
CA SER A 43 11.89 4.73 -3.16
C SER A 43 13.10 4.37 -2.29
N PRO A 44 13.39 5.10 -1.20
CA PRO A 44 14.42 4.72 -0.24
C PRO A 44 14.13 3.40 0.48
N ARG A 45 12.88 2.93 0.43
CA ARG A 45 12.44 1.64 0.99
C ARG A 45 12.56 0.48 -0.01
N LEU A 46 12.95 0.74 -1.26
CA LEU A 46 13.04 -0.22 -2.34
C LEU A 46 11.70 -0.94 -2.62
N CYS A 47 10.58 -0.28 -2.30
CA CYS A 47 9.24 -0.79 -2.57
C CYS A 47 8.28 0.35 -2.93
N HIS A 48 7.23 -0.03 -3.66
CA HIS A 48 6.12 0.86 -4.00
C HIS A 48 4.81 0.06 -4.04
N SER A 49 3.77 0.61 -3.41
CA SER A 49 2.44 -0.01 -3.37
C SER A 49 1.46 0.82 -4.19
N HIS A 50 0.64 0.14 -4.99
CA HIS A 50 -0.43 0.71 -5.79
C HIS A 50 -1.76 0.09 -5.36
N ASP A 51 -2.61 0.88 -4.74
CA ASP A 51 -3.90 0.43 -4.23
C ASP A 51 -4.94 0.33 -5.35
N LEU A 52 -5.62 -0.79 -5.42
CA LEU A 52 -6.67 -1.06 -6.41
C LEU A 52 -8.09 -0.87 -5.86
N ARG A 53 -8.23 -0.37 -4.64
CA ARG A 53 -9.54 -0.03 -4.08
C ARG A 53 -10.17 1.12 -4.86
N THR A 54 -11.48 1.12 -4.93
CA THR A 54 -12.25 2.16 -5.63
C THR A 54 -12.51 3.39 -4.76
N SER A 55 -12.42 3.25 -3.43
CA SER A 55 -12.59 4.33 -2.46
C SER A 55 -12.08 3.90 -1.08
N GLN A 56 -11.94 4.86 -0.17
CA GLN A 56 -11.62 4.60 1.25
C GLN A 56 -12.71 3.79 1.98
N ALA A 57 -13.93 3.76 1.47
CA ALA A 57 -15.03 2.96 2.00
C ALA A 57 -14.99 1.50 1.55
N ASP A 58 -14.11 1.14 0.62
CA ASP A 58 -13.93 -0.23 0.17
C ASP A 58 -13.20 -1.05 1.25
N ASN A 59 -13.90 -2.00 1.83
CA ASN A 59 -13.41 -2.84 2.94
C ASN A 59 -12.58 -4.04 2.46
N SER A 60 -12.30 -4.15 1.18
CA SER A 60 -11.46 -5.21 0.61
C SER A 60 -10.14 -4.62 0.15
N GLN A 61 -9.06 -4.91 0.84
CA GLN A 61 -7.72 -4.48 0.40
C GLN A 61 -7.31 -5.28 -0.82
N ARG A 62 -6.86 -4.58 -1.86
CA ARG A 62 -6.30 -5.16 -3.08
C ARG A 62 -5.19 -4.24 -3.55
N MET A 63 -3.97 -4.75 -3.57
CA MET A 63 -2.79 -3.94 -3.86
C MET A 63 -1.88 -4.64 -4.85
N LEU A 64 -1.21 -3.84 -5.69
CA LEU A 64 0.01 -4.26 -6.39
C LEU A 64 1.20 -3.71 -5.61
N CYS A 65 2.10 -4.58 -5.19
CA CYS A 65 3.30 -4.18 -4.46
C CYS A 65 4.54 -4.54 -5.27
N ALA A 66 5.27 -3.52 -5.73
CA ALA A 66 6.59 -3.70 -6.33
C ALA A 66 7.64 -3.73 -5.22
N LEU A 67 8.45 -4.77 -5.19
CA LEU A 67 9.44 -5.07 -4.16
C LEU A 67 10.78 -5.37 -4.82
N LEU A 68 11.86 -4.74 -4.36
CA LEU A 68 13.21 -5.01 -4.86
C LEU A 68 14.04 -5.77 -3.81
N PRO A 69 15.07 -6.51 -4.22
CA PRO A 69 16.02 -7.08 -3.26
C PRO A 69 16.57 -6.00 -2.32
N GLY A 70 16.52 -6.28 -1.02
CA GLY A 70 16.84 -5.31 0.03
C GLY A 70 15.64 -4.54 0.59
N THR A 71 14.44 -4.74 0.05
CA THR A 71 13.22 -4.25 0.72
C THR A 71 13.12 -4.87 2.10
N ASP A 72 12.96 -4.02 3.12
CA ASP A 72 12.68 -4.46 4.50
C ASP A 72 11.16 -4.45 4.72
N VAL A 73 10.57 -5.64 4.77
CA VAL A 73 9.19 -5.84 5.18
C VAL A 73 9.23 -6.36 6.61
N PRO A 74 8.79 -5.59 7.61
CA PRO A 74 8.79 -6.06 9.00
C PRO A 74 7.98 -7.35 9.15
N ILE A 75 8.39 -8.22 10.09
CA ILE A 75 7.55 -9.35 10.48
C ILE A 75 6.25 -8.79 11.05
N HIS A 76 5.12 -9.18 10.49
CA HIS A 76 3.81 -8.66 10.84
C HIS A 76 2.73 -9.75 10.76
N ARG A 77 1.53 -9.42 11.23
CA ARG A 77 0.36 -10.28 11.09
C ARG A 77 -0.92 -9.49 10.89
N HIS A 78 -1.91 -10.13 10.33
CA HIS A 78 -3.27 -9.63 10.17
C HIS A 78 -4.22 -10.41 11.09
N PRO A 79 -4.52 -9.91 12.32
CA PRO A 79 -5.29 -10.66 13.31
C PRO A 79 -6.73 -10.96 12.88
N GLN A 80 -7.27 -10.21 11.93
CA GLN A 80 -8.68 -10.30 11.54
C GLN A 80 -8.89 -10.93 10.16
N SER A 81 -7.86 -11.02 9.32
CA SER A 81 -8.00 -11.48 7.94
C SER A 81 -6.92 -12.47 7.52
N THR A 82 -7.27 -13.29 6.57
CA THR A 82 -6.35 -14.10 5.77
C THR A 82 -5.85 -13.25 4.62
N GLU A 83 -4.56 -13.35 4.30
CA GLU A 83 -3.96 -12.66 3.16
C GLU A 83 -3.68 -13.62 2.02
N THR A 84 -3.96 -13.19 0.80
CA THR A 84 -3.61 -13.91 -0.42
C THR A 84 -2.55 -13.12 -1.17
N VAL A 85 -1.41 -13.77 -1.44
CA VAL A 85 -0.30 -13.21 -2.21
C VAL A 85 -0.17 -13.96 -3.51
N VAL A 86 -0.19 -13.25 -4.65
CA VAL A 86 0.04 -13.80 -5.99
C VAL A 86 1.21 -13.04 -6.63
N VAL A 87 2.23 -13.77 -7.07
CA VAL A 87 3.40 -13.19 -7.74
C VAL A 87 3.11 -13.04 -9.23
N LEU A 88 3.11 -11.80 -9.72
CA LEU A 88 2.90 -11.48 -11.13
C LEU A 88 4.21 -11.58 -11.93
N CYS A 89 5.33 -11.21 -11.31
CA CYS A 89 6.67 -11.38 -11.85
C CYS A 89 7.71 -11.36 -10.74
N GLY A 90 8.92 -11.87 -11.04
CA GLY A 90 10.04 -11.93 -10.09
C GLY A 90 10.02 -13.19 -9.23
N LYS A 91 10.73 -13.13 -8.09
CA LYS A 91 10.92 -14.26 -7.19
C LYS A 91 11.08 -13.78 -5.76
N LEU A 92 10.35 -14.40 -4.84
CA LEU A 92 10.42 -14.10 -3.42
C LEU A 92 10.11 -15.35 -2.57
N VAL A 93 10.32 -15.22 -1.27
CA VAL A 93 9.97 -16.25 -0.28
C VAL A 93 9.06 -15.62 0.76
N GLU A 94 7.89 -16.19 0.96
CA GLU A 94 7.05 -15.91 2.11
C GLU A 94 7.57 -16.69 3.31
N VAL A 95 7.84 -16.01 4.43
CA VAL A 95 8.41 -16.62 5.63
C VAL A 95 7.41 -16.50 6.77
N ILE A 96 7.06 -17.63 7.37
CA ILE A 96 6.06 -17.72 8.45
C ILE A 96 6.79 -17.98 9.78
N TYR A 97 6.32 -17.30 10.84
CA TYR A 97 6.89 -17.40 12.18
C TYR A 97 5.83 -17.85 13.21
N ASP A 98 6.30 -18.51 14.26
CA ASP A 98 5.47 -18.76 15.44
C ASP A 98 5.39 -17.52 16.37
N ASP A 99 4.54 -17.60 17.42
CA ASP A 99 4.38 -16.52 18.40
C ASP A 99 5.67 -16.22 19.20
N GLY A 100 6.66 -17.09 19.15
CA GLY A 100 8.00 -16.91 19.73
C GLY A 100 8.98 -16.22 18.79
N GLY A 101 8.57 -15.87 17.56
CA GLY A 101 9.44 -15.27 16.53
C GLY A 101 10.40 -16.24 15.86
N ARG A 102 10.18 -17.55 16.01
CA ARG A 102 10.96 -18.57 15.34
C ARG A 102 10.33 -18.89 14.00
N GLU A 103 11.13 -18.91 12.94
CA GLU A 103 10.72 -19.33 11.59
C GLU A 103 10.22 -20.79 11.63
N VAL A 104 9.02 -21.03 11.08
CA VAL A 104 8.39 -22.34 11.01
C VAL A 104 8.12 -22.83 9.60
N GLU A 105 8.06 -21.91 8.62
CA GLU A 105 7.81 -22.28 7.23
C GLU A 105 8.40 -21.25 6.27
N ARG A 106 8.86 -21.72 5.10
CA ARG A 106 9.31 -20.90 3.96
C ARG A 106 8.61 -21.37 2.71
N ILE A 107 7.88 -20.47 2.06
CA ILE A 107 7.13 -20.72 0.83
C ILE A 107 7.81 -19.98 -0.31
N SER A 108 8.54 -20.69 -1.15
CA SER A 108 9.15 -20.09 -2.34
C SER A 108 8.10 -19.80 -3.39
N LEU A 109 8.07 -18.56 -3.87
CA LEU A 109 7.17 -18.07 -4.91
C LEU A 109 8.00 -17.68 -6.15
N ASP A 110 7.77 -18.38 -7.25
CA ASP A 110 8.50 -18.24 -8.51
C ASP A 110 7.57 -18.69 -9.66
N PRO A 111 6.92 -17.75 -10.36
CA PRO A 111 6.02 -18.09 -11.47
C PRO A 111 6.68 -18.91 -12.59
N LEU A 112 7.99 -18.73 -12.82
CA LEU A 112 8.73 -19.50 -13.82
C LEU A 112 8.89 -20.97 -13.39
N ALA A 113 8.86 -21.24 -12.09
CA ALA A 113 8.87 -22.58 -11.53
C ALA A 113 7.45 -23.13 -11.23
N GLY A 114 6.40 -22.43 -11.67
CA GLY A 114 5.01 -22.84 -11.45
C GLY A 114 4.48 -22.60 -10.03
N LYS A 115 5.13 -21.73 -9.25
CA LYS A 115 4.76 -21.37 -7.87
C LYS A 115 4.23 -19.93 -7.83
N PHE A 116 2.94 -19.79 -8.04
CA PHE A 116 2.33 -18.50 -8.35
C PHE A 116 1.94 -17.66 -7.13
N GLY A 117 1.75 -18.26 -5.97
CA GLY A 117 1.30 -17.53 -4.79
C GLY A 117 1.07 -18.42 -3.58
N CYS A 118 0.66 -17.81 -2.50
CA CYS A 118 0.30 -18.49 -1.25
C CYS A 118 -0.86 -17.80 -0.56
N VAL A 119 -1.37 -18.45 0.47
CA VAL A 119 -2.37 -17.91 1.38
C VAL A 119 -1.79 -17.92 2.77
N VAL A 120 -1.59 -16.75 3.35
CA VAL A 120 -1.15 -16.57 4.73
C VAL A 120 -2.37 -16.60 5.64
N SER A 121 -2.39 -17.53 6.59
CA SER A 121 -3.52 -17.70 7.49
C SER A 121 -3.70 -16.49 8.40
N LYS A 122 -4.96 -16.20 8.72
CA LYS A 122 -5.35 -15.21 9.72
C LYS A 122 -4.51 -15.33 10.99
N GLY A 123 -3.88 -14.23 11.40
CA GLY A 123 -3.08 -14.13 12.62
C GLY A 123 -1.67 -14.71 12.54
N ALA A 124 -1.27 -15.32 11.42
CA ALA A 124 0.08 -15.84 11.26
C ALA A 124 1.10 -14.70 11.14
N TRP A 125 2.18 -14.75 11.91
CA TRP A 125 3.31 -13.85 11.76
C TRP A 125 4.07 -14.19 10.48
N HIS A 126 4.34 -13.19 9.64
CA HIS A 126 4.99 -13.41 8.35
C HIS A 126 5.77 -12.20 7.87
N THR A 127 6.63 -12.43 6.89
CA THR A 127 7.34 -11.43 6.10
C THR A 127 7.70 -12.00 4.73
N VAL A 128 8.20 -11.15 3.83
CA VAL A 128 8.72 -11.57 2.53
C VAL A 128 10.23 -11.30 2.43
N GLU A 129 10.95 -12.24 1.86
CA GLU A 129 12.34 -12.08 1.40
C GLU A 129 12.34 -11.98 -0.12
N VAL A 130 12.76 -10.84 -0.64
CA VAL A 130 12.76 -10.57 -2.08
C VAL A 130 14.09 -11.04 -2.69
N LEU A 131 14.03 -12.05 -3.56
CA LEU A 131 15.21 -12.64 -4.22
C LEU A 131 15.51 -11.97 -5.56
N GLU A 132 14.48 -11.58 -6.29
CA GLU A 132 14.56 -10.86 -7.57
C GLU A 132 13.55 -9.71 -7.56
N PRO A 133 13.73 -8.64 -8.37
CA PRO A 133 12.71 -7.60 -8.50
C PRO A 133 11.36 -8.22 -8.81
N SER A 134 10.38 -7.98 -7.94
CA SER A 134 9.09 -8.66 -7.96
C SER A 134 7.95 -7.68 -7.94
N VAL A 135 6.83 -8.03 -8.57
CA VAL A 135 5.54 -7.39 -8.34
C VAL A 135 4.56 -8.47 -7.91
N ILE A 136 3.92 -8.23 -6.77
CA ILE A 136 2.89 -9.10 -6.20
C ILE A 136 1.53 -8.41 -6.26
N PHE A 137 0.48 -9.22 -6.35
CA PHE A 137 -0.88 -8.84 -6.01
C PHE A 137 -1.19 -9.39 -4.63
N GLU A 138 -1.61 -8.50 -3.73
CA GLU A 138 -1.96 -8.81 -2.36
C GLU A 138 -3.43 -8.49 -2.12
N ALA A 139 -4.17 -9.41 -1.52
CA ALA A 139 -5.57 -9.22 -1.19
C ALA A 139 -5.89 -9.76 0.20
N LYS A 140 -6.65 -8.95 0.97
CA LYS A 140 -7.19 -9.35 2.28
C LYS A 140 -8.46 -8.57 2.60
N ASP A 141 -9.24 -9.10 3.53
CA ASP A 141 -10.41 -8.41 4.07
C ASP A 141 -9.99 -7.32 5.05
N GLY A 142 -10.79 -6.27 5.11
CA GLY A 142 -10.50 -5.08 5.91
C GLY A 142 -9.87 -3.98 5.07
N GLY A 143 -10.29 -2.74 5.31
CA GLY A 143 -9.70 -1.57 4.66
C GLY A 143 -8.24 -1.38 5.08
N TYR A 144 -7.44 -0.82 4.19
CA TYR A 144 -6.06 -0.45 4.48
C TYR A 144 -5.96 0.37 5.78
N GLY A 145 -5.12 -0.08 6.73
CA GLY A 145 -4.90 0.56 8.02
C GLY A 145 -6.03 0.43 9.05
N VAL A 146 -7.10 -0.36 8.76
CA VAL A 146 -8.19 -0.64 9.72
C VAL A 146 -8.32 -2.12 10.05
N ASP A 147 -7.52 -2.97 9.43
CA ASP A 147 -7.49 -4.42 9.63
C ASP A 147 -6.82 -4.85 10.94
N GLY A 148 -6.30 -3.89 11.73
CA GLY A 148 -5.63 -4.14 12.99
C GLY A 148 -4.28 -4.84 12.84
N SER A 149 -3.61 -4.69 11.70
CA SER A 149 -2.27 -5.24 11.45
C SER A 149 -1.31 -4.92 12.59
N GLU A 150 -0.54 -5.92 13.00
CA GLU A 150 0.44 -5.83 14.09
C GLU A 150 1.84 -6.11 13.55
N VAL A 151 2.84 -5.36 14.03
CA VAL A 151 4.25 -5.62 13.73
C VAL A 151 4.90 -6.37 14.88
N TRP A 152 5.72 -7.37 14.55
CA TRP A 152 6.54 -8.06 15.52
C TRP A 152 7.64 -7.13 16.02
N SER A 153 7.56 -6.75 17.28
CA SER A 153 8.55 -5.85 17.87
C SER A 153 9.71 -6.59 18.54
N GLY A 154 9.62 -7.90 18.76
CA GLY A 154 10.57 -8.65 19.59
C GLY A 154 10.67 -8.11 21.02
N VAL A 155 10.14 -6.93 21.24
CA VAL A 155 10.04 -6.14 22.46
C VAL A 155 8.64 -5.52 22.47
N LYS A 156 8.06 -5.30 23.62
CA LYS A 156 6.65 -4.93 23.85
C LYS A 156 6.15 -3.60 23.23
N ASP A 157 6.86 -2.99 22.30
CA ASP A 157 6.42 -1.80 21.59
C ASP A 157 5.71 -2.18 20.30
N LYS A 158 4.40 -2.02 20.31
CA LYS A 158 3.53 -2.15 19.13
C LYS A 158 3.73 -0.97 18.19
N THR A 159 4.84 -0.92 17.48
CA THR A 159 5.03 0.07 16.42
C THR A 159 4.12 -0.32 15.25
N PRO A 160 3.20 0.55 14.81
CA PRO A 160 2.34 0.24 13.67
C PRO A 160 3.17 -0.04 12.40
N PHE A 161 2.72 -1.01 11.60
CA PHE A 161 3.34 -1.39 10.33
C PHE A 161 3.67 -0.19 9.42
N TYR A 162 2.83 0.84 9.47
CA TYR A 162 2.96 2.06 8.65
C TYR A 162 3.93 3.10 9.20
N ASN A 163 4.46 2.91 10.40
CA ASN A 163 5.45 3.82 11.01
C ASN A 163 6.90 3.44 10.65
N CYS A 164 7.09 2.78 9.53
CA CYS A 164 8.40 2.24 9.11
C CYS A 164 9.38 3.29 8.59
N LEU A 165 8.97 4.53 8.37
CA LEU A 165 9.88 5.61 7.96
C LEU A 165 10.55 6.33 9.14
N GLY A 166 10.23 5.92 10.38
CA GLY A 166 10.85 6.48 11.60
C GLY A 166 10.56 7.96 11.87
N ASP A 167 9.75 8.60 11.03
CA ASP A 167 9.42 10.03 11.06
C ASP A 167 7.94 10.18 10.72
N LEU A 168 7.18 10.76 11.66
CA LEU A 168 5.73 10.91 11.50
C LEU A 168 5.38 11.74 10.26
N LYS A 169 6.13 12.81 9.98
CA LYS A 169 5.89 13.65 8.81
C LYS A 169 6.05 12.87 7.51
N LYS A 170 7.11 12.08 7.37
CA LYS A 170 7.33 11.24 6.19
C LYS A 170 6.23 10.18 6.00
N ASN A 171 5.75 9.59 7.11
CA ASN A 171 4.63 8.64 7.05
C ASN A 171 3.34 9.32 6.59
N VAL A 172 3.06 10.54 7.07
CA VAL A 172 1.90 11.35 6.65
C VAL A 172 2.04 11.73 5.16
N GLU A 173 3.19 12.24 4.74
CA GLU A 173 3.47 12.58 3.33
C GLU A 173 3.26 11.36 2.41
N TYR A 174 3.77 10.21 2.80
CA TYR A 174 3.63 8.96 2.06
C TYR A 174 2.16 8.55 1.89
N LEU A 175 1.38 8.53 2.98
CA LEU A 175 -0.04 8.17 2.92
C LEU A 175 -0.85 9.16 2.09
N ILE A 176 -0.62 10.46 2.24
CA ILE A 176 -1.28 11.48 1.41
C ILE A 176 -0.93 11.28 -0.07
N GLY A 177 0.34 11.00 -0.36
CA GLY A 177 0.80 10.71 -1.72
C GLY A 177 0.09 9.49 -2.33
N MET A 178 -0.03 8.41 -1.58
CA MET A 178 -0.76 7.20 -2.01
C MET A 178 -2.23 7.50 -2.30
N GLU A 179 -2.93 8.17 -1.39
CA GLU A 179 -4.35 8.47 -1.56
C GLU A 179 -4.60 9.42 -2.74
N ARG A 180 -3.71 10.39 -2.97
CA ARG A 180 -3.80 11.30 -4.12
C ARG A 180 -3.56 10.58 -5.45
N GLN A 181 -2.66 9.60 -5.51
CA GLN A 181 -2.47 8.77 -6.71
C GLN A 181 -3.74 7.99 -7.07
N GLN A 182 -4.59 7.71 -6.08
CA GLN A 182 -5.89 7.05 -6.27
C GLN A 182 -7.03 8.03 -6.54
N GLY A 183 -6.74 9.32 -6.71
CA GLY A 183 -7.73 10.35 -7.02
C GLY A 183 -8.38 10.98 -5.79
N ALA A 184 -7.87 10.75 -4.58
CA ALA A 184 -8.34 11.49 -3.41
C ALA A 184 -7.96 12.96 -3.55
N VAL A 185 -8.97 13.85 -3.50
CA VAL A 185 -8.77 15.31 -3.53
C VAL A 185 -8.34 15.80 -2.15
N ASP A 186 -8.87 15.17 -1.10
CA ASP A 186 -8.60 15.51 0.29
C ASP A 186 -8.43 14.22 1.12
N VAL A 187 -7.45 14.23 2.04
CA VAL A 187 -7.16 13.09 2.91
C VAL A 187 -7.30 13.57 4.35
N SER A 188 -8.31 13.03 5.06
CA SER A 188 -8.63 13.52 6.39
C SER A 188 -7.57 13.15 7.44
N PRO A 189 -7.29 14.06 8.40
CA PRO A 189 -6.40 13.76 9.53
C PRO A 189 -6.84 12.54 10.33
N GLU A 190 -8.15 12.33 10.48
CA GLU A 190 -8.74 11.20 11.20
C GLU A 190 -8.42 9.86 10.52
N TYR A 191 -8.45 9.82 9.18
CA TYR A 191 -8.05 8.65 8.42
C TYR A 191 -6.57 8.33 8.64
N ILE A 192 -5.69 9.32 8.47
CA ILE A 192 -4.24 9.15 8.66
C ILE A 192 -3.92 8.72 10.10
N ALA A 193 -4.54 9.36 11.09
CA ALA A 193 -4.35 9.03 12.51
C ALA A 193 -4.71 7.58 12.82
N ARG A 194 -5.79 7.09 12.24
CA ARG A 194 -6.22 5.70 12.36
C ARG A 194 -5.23 4.73 11.70
N VAL A 195 -4.78 5.04 10.48
CA VAL A 195 -3.83 4.20 9.72
C VAL A 195 -2.49 4.12 10.43
N LEU A 196 -1.98 5.23 10.94
CA LEU A 196 -0.69 5.28 11.65
C LEU A 196 -0.80 4.89 13.13
N ASN A 197 -2.01 4.69 13.65
CA ASN A 197 -2.29 4.44 15.07
C ASN A 197 -1.62 5.48 15.99
N VAL A 198 -1.80 6.75 15.66
CA VAL A 198 -1.30 7.91 16.43
C VAL A 198 -2.45 8.87 16.75
N PRO A 199 -2.30 9.75 17.76
CA PRO A 199 -3.32 10.75 18.07
C PRO A 199 -3.59 11.68 16.88
N VAL A 200 -4.86 11.97 16.62
CA VAL A 200 -5.27 12.82 15.49
C VAL A 200 -4.70 14.25 15.60
N GLU A 201 -4.48 14.74 16.81
CA GLU A 201 -3.87 16.03 17.09
C GLU A 201 -2.43 16.11 16.57
N ASP A 202 -1.68 15.03 16.65
CA ASP A 202 -0.30 14.95 16.11
C ASP A 202 -0.32 15.00 14.58
N ILE A 203 -1.30 14.35 13.94
CA ILE A 203 -1.49 14.43 12.50
C ILE A 203 -1.87 15.82 12.05
N ARG A 204 -2.82 16.47 12.72
CA ARG A 204 -3.22 17.86 12.41
C ARG A 204 -2.05 18.81 12.48
N ARG A 205 -1.23 18.73 13.54
CA ARG A 205 -0.01 19.52 13.68
C ARG A 205 0.96 19.30 12.52
N VAL A 206 1.22 18.03 12.15
CA VAL A 206 2.12 17.70 11.03
C VAL A 206 1.56 18.22 9.70
N MET A 207 0.26 18.10 9.45
CA MET A 207 -0.36 18.59 8.22
C MET A 207 -0.35 20.12 8.12
N GLU A 208 -0.48 20.83 9.25
CA GLU A 208 -0.31 22.28 9.33
C GLU A 208 1.11 22.73 8.99
N GLU A 209 2.13 21.97 9.45
CA GLU A 209 3.54 22.25 9.13
C GLU A 209 3.91 21.96 7.66
N MET A 210 3.06 21.22 6.94
CA MET A 210 3.25 20.87 5.52
C MET A 210 2.52 21.80 4.56
N SER A 211 1.63 22.67 5.08
CA SER A 211 0.81 23.60 4.30
C SER A 211 1.54 24.90 4.03
#